data_802901c9ba8507762bdff0b2413f7c3b
#
_entry.id   802901c9ba8507762bdff0b2413f7c3b
#
_cell.length_a   1.000
_cell.length_b   1.000
_cell.length_c   1.000
_cell.angle_alpha   90.00
_cell.angle_beta   90.00
_cell.angle_gamma   90.00
#
_symmetry.space_group_name_H-M   'P 1'
#
loop_
_entity.id
_entity.type
_entity.pdbx_description
1 polymer ?
#
loop_
_entity_poly.entity_id
_entity_poly.type
_entity_poly.pdbx_seq_one_letter_code
_entity_poly.pdbx_strand_id
1 'polypeptide(L)'
;MIVDSSAFVGILRGEPDAETLEDALLSARNRRMSAATLVELCVMIDSSRDPVKSGRLDDLLRRFDVEILDVTAEQAHIARRAYRDFGKGSGHPAHLNFGDCFSYALAKTTGEPLLFKGDDFGHTDLTPAVRV
;
A
#
# COMPACT_ATOMS: atom_id res chain seq x y z
N MET A 1 4.24 -10.23 3.04
CA MET A 1 3.22 -9.48 2.26
C MET A 1 3.46 -8.00 2.42
N ILE A 2 3.53 -7.29 1.31
CA ILE A 2 3.62 -5.83 1.32
C ILE A 2 2.21 -5.25 1.35
N VAL A 3 2.02 -4.17 2.09
CA VAL A 3 0.69 -3.55 2.28
C VAL A 3 0.75 -2.10 1.76
N ASP A 4 -0.13 -1.78 0.81
CA ASP A 4 -0.30 -0.41 0.32
C ASP A 4 -1.22 0.41 1.25
N SER A 5 -1.10 1.73 1.21
CA SER A 5 -1.97 2.64 1.96
C SER A 5 -3.45 2.40 1.67
N SER A 6 -3.80 2.07 0.43
CA SER A 6 -5.19 1.83 0.01
C SER A 6 -5.89 0.73 0.82
N ALA A 7 -5.16 -0.30 1.24
CA ALA A 7 -5.72 -1.37 2.06
C ALA A 7 -6.19 -0.85 3.42
N PHE A 8 -5.36 -0.09 4.11
CA PHE A 8 -5.72 0.49 5.41
C PHE A 8 -6.82 1.54 5.29
N VAL A 9 -6.76 2.36 4.25
CA VAL A 9 -7.83 3.35 4.00
C VAL A 9 -9.17 2.65 3.79
N GLY A 10 -9.20 1.57 3.02
CA GLY A 10 -10.41 0.78 2.80
C GLY A 10 -10.98 0.21 4.10
N ILE A 11 -10.12 -0.32 4.98
CA ILE A 11 -10.53 -0.83 6.29
C ILE A 11 -11.08 0.30 7.17
N LEU A 12 -10.33 1.40 7.29
CA LEU A 12 -10.71 2.53 8.15
C LEU A 12 -12.02 3.20 7.71
N ARG A 13 -12.31 3.19 6.42
CA ARG A 13 -13.56 3.74 5.88
C ARG A 13 -14.72 2.75 5.90
N GLY A 14 -14.48 1.50 6.30
CA GLY A 14 -15.52 0.46 6.31
C GLY A 14 -16.09 0.17 4.93
N GLU A 15 -15.22 0.17 3.91
CA GLU A 15 -15.64 -0.11 2.54
C GLU A 15 -16.06 -1.57 2.37
N PRO A 16 -16.81 -1.94 1.29
CA PRO A 16 -17.37 -3.29 1.15
C PRO A 16 -16.37 -4.44 1.22
N ASP A 17 -15.13 -4.21 0.82
CA ASP A 17 -14.06 -5.21 0.85
C ASP A 17 -13.16 -5.14 2.10
N ALA A 18 -13.54 -4.34 3.11
CA ALA A 18 -12.78 -4.20 4.35
C ALA A 18 -12.52 -5.54 5.04
N GLU A 19 -13.53 -6.40 5.13
CA GLU A 19 -13.41 -7.72 5.74
C GLU A 19 -12.40 -8.61 5.00
N THR A 20 -12.45 -8.62 3.68
CA THR A 20 -11.50 -9.37 2.85
C THR A 20 -10.07 -8.88 3.06
N LEU A 21 -9.87 -7.57 3.18
CA LEU A 21 -8.56 -6.97 3.45
C LEU A 21 -8.06 -7.33 4.84
N GLU A 22 -8.93 -7.28 5.86
CA GLU A 22 -8.58 -7.68 7.23
C GLU A 22 -8.22 -9.16 7.29
N ASP A 23 -8.97 -10.03 6.64
CA ASP A 23 -8.68 -11.46 6.58
C ASP A 23 -7.31 -11.74 5.94
N ALA A 24 -6.95 -11.01 4.89
CA ALA A 24 -5.65 -11.12 4.26
C ALA A 24 -4.53 -10.70 5.22
N LEU A 25 -4.73 -9.61 5.98
CA LEU A 25 -3.77 -9.16 6.99
C LEU A 25 -3.61 -10.20 8.10
N LEU A 26 -4.70 -10.77 8.59
CA LEU A 26 -4.67 -11.79 9.66
C LEU A 26 -3.98 -13.08 9.20
N SER A 27 -4.16 -13.46 7.94
CA SER A 27 -3.61 -14.71 7.39
C SER A 27 -2.14 -14.62 7.01
N ALA A 28 -1.59 -13.42 6.86
CA ALA A 28 -0.21 -13.23 6.43
C ALA A 28 0.78 -13.57 7.54
N ARG A 29 1.93 -14.15 7.17
CA ARG A 29 3.04 -14.41 8.11
C ARG A 29 3.65 -13.11 8.62
N ASN A 30 3.75 -12.13 7.73
CA ASN A 30 4.23 -10.79 8.06
C ASN A 30 3.45 -9.75 7.25
N ARG A 31 3.48 -8.52 7.73
CA ARG A 31 2.86 -7.36 7.10
C ARG A 31 3.91 -6.26 7.09
N ARG A 32 4.32 -5.86 5.90
CA ARG A 32 5.45 -4.96 5.68
C ARG A 32 5.03 -3.79 4.82
N MET A 33 5.47 -2.61 5.18
CA MET A 33 5.09 -1.38 4.48
C MET A 33 6.32 -0.50 4.27
N SER A 34 6.39 0.16 3.11
CA SER A 34 7.41 1.18 2.87
C SER A 34 7.24 2.36 3.82
N ALA A 35 8.34 2.89 4.34
CA ALA A 35 8.34 4.11 5.14
C ALA A 35 7.67 5.29 4.41
N ALA A 36 7.82 5.39 3.09
CA ALA A 36 7.15 6.41 2.29
C ALA A 36 5.63 6.18 2.23
N THR A 37 5.19 4.93 2.10
CA THR A 37 3.77 4.57 2.12
C THR A 37 3.15 4.88 3.48
N LEU A 38 3.88 4.65 4.57
CA LEU A 38 3.43 5.01 5.92
C LEU A 38 3.14 6.51 6.03
N VAL A 39 4.06 7.35 5.54
CA VAL A 39 3.86 8.82 5.57
C VAL A 39 2.64 9.21 4.75
N GLU A 40 2.49 8.67 3.55
CA GLU A 40 1.31 8.91 2.71
C GLU A 40 0.01 8.55 3.45
N LEU A 41 -0.04 7.36 4.04
CA LEU A 41 -1.20 6.88 4.80
C LEU A 41 -1.52 7.82 5.98
N CYS A 42 -0.49 8.18 6.77
CA CYS A 42 -0.67 9.08 7.91
C CYS A 42 -1.17 10.46 7.48
N VAL A 43 -0.62 11.02 6.41
CA VAL A 43 -1.07 12.32 5.88
C VAL A 43 -2.53 12.25 5.44
N MET A 44 -2.93 11.18 4.75
CA MET A 44 -4.32 10.99 4.31
C MET A 44 -5.30 10.97 5.48
N ILE A 45 -4.96 10.29 6.56
CA ILE A 45 -5.84 10.17 7.72
C ILE A 45 -5.78 11.42 8.61
N ASP A 46 -4.57 11.90 8.90
CA ASP A 46 -4.34 13.04 9.81
C ASP A 46 -4.83 14.37 9.21
N SER A 47 -4.94 14.47 7.89
CA SER A 47 -5.47 15.66 7.21
C SER A 47 -6.92 15.95 7.58
N SER A 48 -7.65 14.95 8.07
CA SER A 48 -9.01 15.15 8.59
C SER A 48 -9.04 15.98 9.88
N ARG A 49 -7.90 16.11 10.57
CA ARG A 49 -7.78 16.78 11.87
C ARG A 49 -8.70 16.18 12.94
N ASP A 50 -9.02 14.91 12.80
CA ASP A 50 -9.86 14.15 13.73
C ASP A 50 -9.00 13.18 14.55
N PRO A 51 -8.78 13.45 15.87
CA PRO A 51 -7.96 12.59 16.72
C PRO A 51 -8.47 11.15 16.82
N VAL A 52 -9.77 10.94 16.68
CA VAL A 52 -10.38 9.59 16.72
C VAL A 52 -9.93 8.77 15.52
N LYS A 53 -9.95 9.36 14.33
CA LYS A 53 -9.48 8.69 13.10
C LYS A 53 -7.99 8.39 13.17
N SER A 54 -7.18 9.35 13.60
CA SER A 54 -5.74 9.17 13.77
C SER A 54 -5.44 8.06 14.79
N GLY A 55 -6.16 8.01 15.91
CA GLY A 55 -6.03 6.96 16.91
C GLY A 55 -6.41 5.59 16.38
N ARG A 56 -7.44 5.48 15.54
CA ARG A 56 -7.84 4.22 14.90
C ARG A 56 -6.76 3.70 13.95
N LEU A 57 -6.09 4.59 13.22
CA LEU A 57 -4.96 4.21 12.36
C LEU A 57 -3.81 3.63 13.20
N ASP A 58 -3.43 4.30 14.28
CA ASP A 58 -2.36 3.83 15.17
C ASP A 58 -2.69 2.46 15.76
N ASP A 59 -3.94 2.23 16.16
CA ASP A 59 -4.40 0.95 16.68
C ASP A 59 -4.34 -0.16 15.63
N LEU A 60 -4.71 0.12 14.39
CA LEU A 60 -4.62 -0.85 13.30
C LEU A 60 -3.17 -1.24 13.00
N LEU A 61 -2.27 -0.28 12.91
CA LEU A 61 -0.86 -0.54 12.65
C LEU A 61 -0.24 -1.42 13.74
N ARG A 62 -0.61 -1.19 15.00
CA ARG A 62 -0.18 -2.03 16.13
C ARG A 62 -0.82 -3.41 16.11
N ARG A 63 -2.14 -3.48 15.91
CA ARG A 63 -2.89 -4.73 15.89
C ARG A 63 -2.33 -5.71 14.88
N PHE A 64 -1.95 -5.24 13.70
CA PHE A 64 -1.41 -6.09 12.65
C PHE A 64 0.11 -6.19 12.65
N ASP A 65 0.77 -5.58 13.62
CA ASP A 65 2.24 -5.61 13.76
C ASP A 65 2.96 -5.29 12.44
N VAL A 66 2.61 -4.15 11.86
CA VAL A 66 3.14 -3.74 10.56
C VAL A 66 4.60 -3.31 10.69
N GLU A 67 5.49 -4.02 10.02
CA GLU A 67 6.91 -3.69 9.95
C GLU A 67 7.15 -2.61 8.88
N ILE A 68 7.77 -1.52 9.27
CA ILE A 68 8.10 -0.42 8.38
C ILE A 68 9.53 -0.58 7.86
N LEU A 69 9.69 -0.58 6.54
CA LEU A 69 10.97 -0.76 5.88
C LEU A 69 11.44 0.53 5.22
N ASP A 70 12.75 0.75 5.26
CA ASP A 70 13.37 1.92 4.66
C ASP A 70 13.21 1.93 3.14
N VAL A 71 13.13 3.13 2.57
CA VAL A 71 13.26 3.34 1.13
C VAL A 71 14.75 3.37 0.79
N THR A 72 15.20 2.40 0.01
CA THR A 72 16.58 2.30 -0.42
C THR A 72 16.80 3.01 -1.77
N ALA A 73 18.07 3.27 -2.12
CA ALA A 73 18.43 3.81 -3.43
C ALA A 73 17.96 2.88 -4.55
N GLU A 74 18.09 1.57 -4.38
CA GLU A 74 17.59 0.57 -5.32
C GLU A 74 16.07 0.72 -5.53
N GLN A 75 15.32 0.82 -4.44
CA GLN A 75 13.87 1.03 -4.51
C GLN A 75 13.51 2.34 -5.20
N ALA A 76 14.27 3.41 -4.97
CA ALA A 76 14.05 4.70 -5.63
C ALA A 76 14.19 4.58 -7.16
N HIS A 77 15.19 3.86 -7.64
CA HIS A 77 15.37 3.62 -9.07
C HIS A 77 14.23 2.76 -9.65
N ILE A 78 13.79 1.75 -8.94
CA ILE A 78 12.66 0.91 -9.36
C ILE A 78 11.36 1.74 -9.38
N ALA A 79 11.13 2.55 -8.37
CA ALA A 79 9.95 3.43 -8.29
C ALA A 79 9.90 4.41 -9.48
N ARG A 80 11.06 5.00 -9.84
CA ARG A 80 11.15 5.88 -11.00
C ARG A 80 10.78 5.16 -12.30
N ARG A 81 11.30 3.95 -12.51
CA ARG A 81 10.97 3.14 -13.69
C ARG A 81 9.50 2.74 -13.70
N ALA A 82 8.93 2.40 -12.54
CA ALA A 82 7.51 2.08 -12.42
C ALA A 82 6.63 3.27 -12.84
N TYR A 83 6.98 4.47 -12.41
CA TYR A 83 6.24 5.67 -12.80
C TYR A 83 6.35 5.93 -14.33
N ARG A 84 7.53 5.76 -14.89
CA ARG A 84 7.76 5.93 -16.34
C ARG A 84 6.92 4.94 -17.15
N ASP A 85 6.83 3.67 -16.71
CA ASP A 85 6.22 2.58 -17.47
C ASP A 85 4.72 2.39 -17.16
N PHE A 86 4.30 2.62 -15.92
CA PHE A 86 2.95 2.39 -15.43
C PHE A 86 2.26 3.63 -14.87
N GLY A 87 2.96 4.75 -14.85
CA GLY A 87 2.52 5.94 -14.15
C GLY A 87 1.40 6.69 -14.84
N LYS A 88 0.73 7.51 -14.05
CA LYS A 88 -0.31 8.43 -14.50
C LYS A 88 0.27 9.35 -15.57
N GLY A 89 -0.40 9.40 -16.74
CA GLY A 89 0.06 10.19 -17.89
C GLY A 89 0.94 9.43 -18.87
N SER A 90 1.35 8.19 -18.58
CA SER A 90 2.13 7.35 -19.51
C SER A 90 1.30 6.68 -20.60
N GLY A 91 -0.03 6.71 -20.48
CA GLY A 91 -0.95 5.95 -21.34
C GLY A 91 -1.20 4.52 -20.89
N HIS A 92 -0.49 4.03 -19.87
CA HIS A 92 -0.70 2.69 -19.33
C HIS A 92 -1.94 2.65 -18.41
N PRO A 93 -2.75 1.56 -18.45
CA PRO A 93 -3.99 1.47 -17.66
C PRO A 93 -3.78 1.42 -16.16
N ALA A 94 -2.59 1.14 -15.65
CA ALA A 94 -2.31 1.11 -14.21
C ALA A 94 -2.43 2.49 -13.55
N HIS A 95 -2.11 3.56 -14.25
CA HIS A 95 -2.21 4.94 -13.76
C HIS A 95 -1.57 5.16 -12.37
N LEU A 96 -0.42 4.55 -12.11
CA LEU A 96 0.25 4.69 -10.83
C LEU A 96 0.56 6.15 -10.51
N ASN A 97 0.21 6.59 -9.30
CA ASN A 97 0.60 7.89 -8.80
C ASN A 97 1.97 7.82 -8.09
N PHE A 98 2.45 8.95 -7.60
CA PHE A 98 3.73 9.03 -6.90
C PHE A 98 3.81 8.05 -5.73
N GLY A 99 2.77 8.02 -4.87
CA GLY A 99 2.75 7.16 -3.68
C GLY A 99 2.74 5.66 -4.04
N ASP A 100 2.00 5.28 -5.06
CA ASP A 100 1.90 3.88 -5.52
C ASP A 100 3.27 3.30 -5.88
N CYS A 101 4.16 4.12 -6.41
CA CYS A 101 5.47 3.68 -6.86
C CYS A 101 6.35 3.13 -5.72
N PHE A 102 6.15 3.60 -4.49
CA PHE A 102 6.90 3.08 -3.32
C PHE A 102 6.42 1.70 -2.91
N SER A 103 5.11 1.45 -2.89
CA SER A 103 4.56 0.12 -2.66
C SER A 103 5.01 -0.85 -3.76
N TYR A 104 4.98 -0.41 -5.01
CA TYR A 104 5.48 -1.19 -6.15
C TYR A 104 6.95 -1.58 -5.96
N ALA A 105 7.80 -0.60 -5.66
CA ALA A 105 9.24 -0.82 -5.53
C ALA A 105 9.57 -1.80 -4.40
N LEU A 106 8.91 -1.70 -3.25
CA LEU A 106 9.11 -2.62 -2.14
C LEU A 106 8.67 -4.04 -2.50
N ALA A 107 7.51 -4.19 -3.13
CA ALA A 107 7.03 -5.49 -3.59
C ALA A 107 7.98 -6.14 -4.61
N LYS A 108 8.52 -5.35 -5.54
CA LYS A 108 9.49 -5.84 -6.53
C LYS A 108 10.80 -6.28 -5.91
N THR A 109 11.36 -5.51 -4.99
CA THR A 109 12.66 -5.84 -4.37
C THR A 109 12.56 -7.04 -3.44
N THR A 110 11.43 -7.23 -2.77
CA THR A 110 11.23 -8.36 -1.85
C THR A 110 10.67 -9.60 -2.53
N GLY A 111 10.08 -9.47 -3.71
CA GLY A 111 9.37 -10.57 -4.38
C GLY A 111 8.06 -10.97 -3.70
N GLU A 112 7.59 -10.17 -2.74
CA GLU A 112 6.37 -10.45 -1.98
C GLU A 112 5.12 -9.96 -2.71
N PRO A 113 3.96 -10.59 -2.47
CA PRO A 113 2.70 -10.10 -3.00
C PRO A 113 2.31 -8.77 -2.32
N LEU A 114 1.51 -7.98 -3.03
CA LEU A 114 1.01 -6.67 -2.58
C LEU A 114 -0.47 -6.76 -2.22
N LEU A 115 -0.81 -6.30 -1.01
CA LEU A 115 -2.19 -6.08 -0.60
C LEU A 115 -2.59 -4.64 -0.90
N PHE A 116 -3.61 -4.47 -1.73
CA PHE A 116 -4.09 -3.16 -2.17
C PHE A 116 -5.59 -3.21 -2.44
N LYS A 117 -6.20 -2.03 -2.47
CA LYS A 117 -7.57 -1.83 -2.94
C LYS A 117 -7.55 -1.02 -4.23
N GLY A 118 -8.48 -1.34 -5.15
CA GLY A 118 -8.62 -0.67 -6.43
C GLY A 118 -7.99 -1.45 -7.57
N ASP A 119 -8.00 -0.87 -8.78
CA ASP A 119 -7.60 -1.56 -10.00
C ASP A 119 -6.16 -1.28 -10.43
N ASP A 120 -5.54 -0.24 -9.92
CA ASP A 120 -4.29 0.31 -10.46
C ASP A 120 -3.16 -0.73 -10.50
N PHE A 121 -2.85 -1.35 -9.37
CA PHE A 121 -1.80 -2.35 -9.31
C PHE A 121 -2.12 -3.65 -10.05
N GLY A 122 -3.40 -3.95 -10.26
CA GLY A 122 -3.84 -5.13 -10.99
C GLY A 122 -3.39 -5.14 -12.46
N HIS A 123 -3.06 -3.98 -13.02
CA HIS A 123 -2.54 -3.84 -14.38
C HIS A 123 -1.02 -3.88 -14.47
N THR A 124 -0.33 -4.08 -13.35
CA THR A 124 1.13 -4.20 -13.29
C THR A 124 1.57 -5.66 -13.26
N ASP A 125 2.87 -5.88 -13.21
CA ASP A 125 3.48 -7.20 -13.11
C ASP A 125 3.58 -7.72 -11.66
N LEU A 126 3.01 -7.01 -10.70
CA LEU A 126 2.97 -7.46 -9.30
C LEU A 126 1.97 -8.59 -9.08
N THR A 127 2.24 -9.43 -8.09
CA THR A 127 1.31 -10.45 -7.64
C THR A 127 0.37 -9.85 -6.59
N PRO A 128 -0.94 -9.80 -6.83
CA PRO A 128 -1.90 -9.39 -5.79
C PRO A 128 -1.92 -10.38 -4.63
N ALA A 129 -1.99 -9.88 -3.40
CA ALA A 129 -2.12 -10.73 -2.21
C ALA A 129 -3.51 -11.37 -2.12
N VAL A 130 -4.52 -10.68 -2.64
CA VAL A 130 -5.91 -11.17 -2.72
C VAL A 130 -6.37 -11.04 -4.16
N ARG A 131 -6.96 -12.11 -4.67
CA ARG A 131 -7.65 -12.09 -5.97
C ARG A 131 -9.12 -11.81 -5.73
N VAL A 132 -9.54 -10.72 -6.24
CA VAL A 132 -10.96 -10.34 -6.20
C VAL A 132 -11.63 -10.77 -7.49
#